data_1ff5fec6e2dba5a0ebc22552e05c0ac3
#
_entry.id   1ff5fec6e2dba5a0ebc22552e05c0ac3
#
_cell.length_a   1.000
_cell.length_b   1.000
_cell.length_c   1.000
_cell.angle_alpha   90.00
_cell.angle_beta   90.00
_cell.angle_gamma   90.00
#
_symmetry.space_group_name_H-M   'P 1'
#
loop_
_entity.id
_entity.type
_entity.pdbx_description
1 polymer ?
#
loop_
_entity_poly.entity_id
_entity_poly.type
_entity_poly.pdbx_seq_one_letter_code
_entity_poly.pdbx_strand_id
1 'polypeptide(L)'
;METKIIQITSGKGPAECCLAVAMALKEILKEAKEYGLLHEVIERVPGDENGTLFSATVKLQGKFASSLAESWDGSLLWIVQSPYRKFHKRKNWFIAIHCYDESVLPKWNEKDIVYQTMRSSGPGGQNVNKVESAVRVIHQPSGLQVMANDSRSQLQNKKSATERLKVVFMKWQITSIEKNLQSMWQNHNELERGNPKRVYTGKDFKKEKKHGI
;
A
#
# COMPACT_ATOMS: atom_id res chain seq x y z
N MET A 1 16.83 2.54 3.74
CA MET A 1 15.89 3.64 4.08
C MET A 1 14.51 3.04 4.11
N GLU A 2 13.81 3.23 5.21
CA GLU A 2 12.43 2.76 5.34
C GLU A 2 11.49 3.71 4.61
N THR A 3 10.51 3.16 3.92
CA THR A 3 9.48 3.95 3.25
C THR A 3 8.11 3.48 3.73
N LYS A 4 7.28 4.41 4.16
CA LYS A 4 5.91 4.17 4.62
C LYS A 4 4.94 5.10 3.90
N ILE A 5 3.74 4.62 3.68
CA ILE A 5 2.62 5.39 3.13
C ILE A 5 1.58 5.52 4.23
N ILE A 6 1.17 6.75 4.51
CA ILE A 6 0.09 7.07 5.45
C ILE A 6 -1.10 7.56 4.66
N GLN A 7 -2.22 6.90 4.79
CA GLN A 7 -3.53 7.32 4.28
C GLN A 7 -4.38 7.83 5.43
N ILE A 8 -4.91 9.03 5.28
CA ILE A 8 -5.81 9.67 6.24
C ILE A 8 -7.17 9.77 5.57
N THR A 9 -8.24 9.40 6.26
CA THR A 9 -9.57 9.40 5.66
C THR A 9 -10.66 9.80 6.66
N SER A 10 -11.64 10.57 6.17
CA SER A 10 -12.89 10.86 6.89
C SER A 10 -13.90 9.70 6.80
N GLY A 11 -13.66 8.71 5.94
CA GLY A 11 -14.65 7.71 5.57
C GLY A 11 -15.91 8.38 5.00
N LYS A 12 -17.07 7.98 5.51
CA LYS A 12 -18.37 8.61 5.23
C LYS A 12 -18.72 9.70 6.26
N GLY A 13 -17.71 10.32 6.87
CA GLY A 13 -17.89 11.36 7.88
C GLY A 13 -18.35 12.70 7.28
N PRO A 14 -18.96 13.55 8.10
CA PRO A 14 -19.40 14.90 7.68
C PRO A 14 -18.20 15.86 7.55
N ALA A 15 -18.47 17.10 7.14
CA ALA A 15 -17.48 18.15 6.91
C ALA A 15 -16.49 18.36 8.06
N GLU A 16 -16.92 18.17 9.31
CA GLU A 16 -16.04 18.21 10.49
C GLU A 16 -14.95 17.15 10.46
N CYS A 17 -15.29 15.92 9.99
CA CYS A 17 -14.29 14.87 9.80
C CYS A 17 -13.34 15.23 8.65
N CYS A 18 -13.84 15.83 7.58
CA CYS A 18 -13.01 16.29 6.46
C CYS A 18 -12.05 17.41 6.90
N LEU A 19 -12.48 18.30 7.80
CA LEU A 19 -11.59 19.29 8.41
C LEU A 19 -10.53 18.65 9.30
N ALA A 20 -10.92 17.63 10.09
CA ALA A 20 -9.98 16.88 10.91
C ALA A 20 -8.90 16.17 10.08
N VAL A 21 -9.24 15.65 8.88
CA VAL A 21 -8.26 15.09 7.92
C VAL A 21 -7.24 16.15 7.50
N ALA A 22 -7.70 17.35 7.13
CA ALA A 22 -6.80 18.43 6.73
C ALA A 22 -5.88 18.88 7.86
N MET A 23 -6.37 18.93 9.10
CA MET A 23 -5.57 19.26 10.29
C MET A 23 -4.59 18.15 10.65
N ALA A 24 -5.01 16.88 10.61
CA ALA A 24 -4.15 15.72 10.84
C ALA A 24 -3.01 15.66 9.83
N LEU A 25 -3.29 15.95 8.56
CA LEU A 25 -2.25 16.04 7.52
C LEU A 25 -1.17 17.07 7.90
N LYS A 26 -1.57 18.25 8.36
CA LYS A 26 -0.60 19.30 8.77
C LYS A 26 0.27 18.84 9.94
N GLU A 27 -0.31 18.18 10.94
CA GLU A 27 0.44 17.67 12.09
C GLU A 27 1.39 16.54 11.69
N ILE A 28 0.98 15.61 10.81
CA ILE A 28 1.86 14.54 10.28
C ILE A 28 3.05 15.16 9.55
N LEU A 29 2.83 16.14 8.68
CA LEU A 29 3.92 16.81 7.94
C LEU A 29 4.85 17.58 8.87
N LYS A 30 4.33 18.16 9.94
CA LYS A 30 5.12 18.83 10.97
C LYS A 30 5.97 17.83 11.75
N GLU A 31 5.38 16.75 12.27
CA GLU A 31 6.12 15.68 12.96
C GLU A 31 7.17 15.05 12.03
N ALA A 32 6.86 14.84 10.74
CA ALA A 32 7.82 14.32 9.76
C ALA A 32 9.06 15.23 9.61
N LYS A 33 8.88 16.55 9.60
CA LYS A 33 9.98 17.51 9.58
C LYS A 33 10.82 17.46 10.86
N GLU A 34 10.16 17.37 12.02
CA GLU A 34 10.83 17.28 13.33
C GLU A 34 11.71 16.01 13.41
N TYR A 35 11.25 14.90 12.82
CA TYR A 35 12.03 13.64 12.72
C TYR A 35 13.04 13.62 11.56
N GLY A 36 13.17 14.69 10.79
CA GLY A 36 14.09 14.77 9.64
C GLY A 36 13.76 13.81 8.51
N LEU A 37 12.47 13.45 8.36
CA LEU A 37 12.01 12.56 7.31
C LEU A 37 11.77 13.32 5.99
N LEU A 38 12.16 12.71 4.87
CA LEU A 38 11.66 13.13 3.58
C LEU A 38 10.18 12.76 3.49
N HIS A 39 9.37 13.70 3.04
CA HIS A 39 7.92 13.51 2.95
C HIS A 39 7.38 14.13 1.66
N GLU A 40 6.43 13.43 1.06
CA GLU A 40 5.73 13.83 -0.16
C GLU A 40 4.24 13.58 0.00
N VAL A 41 3.42 14.56 -0.32
CA VAL A 41 1.97 14.36 -0.38
C VAL A 41 1.62 13.82 -1.77
N ILE A 42 1.29 12.53 -1.84
CA ILE A 42 0.96 11.84 -3.10
C ILE A 42 -0.39 12.30 -3.63
N GLU A 43 -1.38 12.41 -2.71
CA GLU A 43 -2.76 12.69 -3.10
C GLU A 43 -3.46 13.53 -2.03
N ARG A 44 -4.37 14.39 -2.49
CA ARG A 44 -5.35 15.11 -1.67
C ARG A 44 -6.68 15.08 -2.37
N VAL A 45 -7.68 14.49 -1.74
CA VAL A 45 -9.05 14.51 -2.24
C VAL A 45 -9.79 15.63 -1.51
N PRO A 46 -10.18 16.73 -2.19
CA PRO A 46 -10.87 17.85 -1.57
C PRO A 46 -12.21 17.42 -0.96
N GLY A 47 -12.57 17.96 0.18
CA GLY A 47 -13.91 17.86 0.75
C GLY A 47 -14.85 18.91 0.15
N ASP A 48 -16.13 18.86 0.56
CA ASP A 48 -17.16 19.76 0.06
C ASP A 48 -16.96 21.22 0.55
N GLU A 49 -16.37 21.39 1.72
CA GLU A 49 -16.10 22.70 2.31
C GLU A 49 -14.66 23.15 2.05
N ASN A 50 -14.45 24.46 1.85
CA ASN A 50 -13.13 25.03 1.62
C ASN A 50 -12.14 24.67 2.73
N GLY A 51 -10.95 24.20 2.34
CA GLY A 51 -9.89 23.84 3.27
C GLY A 51 -10.07 22.50 3.95
N THR A 52 -11.06 21.70 3.54
CA THR A 52 -11.30 20.33 4.01
C THR A 52 -10.82 19.29 3.01
N LEU A 53 -10.57 18.07 3.49
CA LEU A 53 -10.15 16.94 2.68
C LEU A 53 -10.97 15.69 3.03
N PHE A 54 -11.51 14.98 2.05
CA PHE A 54 -12.07 13.65 2.26
C PHE A 54 -10.98 12.67 2.63
N SER A 55 -9.84 12.75 1.94
CA SER A 55 -8.67 11.94 2.23
C SER A 55 -7.37 12.63 1.80
N ALA A 56 -6.27 12.14 2.36
CA ALA A 56 -4.92 12.50 1.94
C ALA A 56 -3.98 11.30 2.08
N THR A 57 -3.02 11.19 1.17
CA THR A 57 -1.99 10.15 1.18
C THR A 57 -0.61 10.80 1.20
N VAL A 58 0.22 10.38 2.15
CA VAL A 58 1.58 10.90 2.36
C VAL A 58 2.57 9.77 2.31
N LYS A 59 3.66 9.95 1.58
CA LYS A 59 4.84 9.08 1.59
C LYS A 59 5.87 9.66 2.56
N LEU A 60 6.39 8.81 3.43
CA LEU A 60 7.46 9.13 4.37
C LEU A 60 8.68 8.27 4.08
N GLN A 61 9.87 8.86 4.07
CA GLN A 61 11.11 8.13 3.87
C GLN A 61 12.17 8.55 4.90
N GLY A 62 12.82 7.58 5.53
CA GLY A 62 13.90 7.82 6.49
C GLY A 62 13.95 6.77 7.58
N LYS A 63 14.91 6.92 8.50
CA LYS A 63 15.18 5.95 9.57
C LYS A 63 14.00 5.77 10.55
N PHE A 64 13.22 6.82 10.78
CA PHE A 64 12.11 6.83 11.75
C PHE A 64 10.74 6.79 11.07
N ALA A 65 10.68 6.47 9.77
CA ALA A 65 9.43 6.45 9.02
C ALA A 65 8.43 5.42 9.58
N SER A 66 8.89 4.21 9.92
CA SER A 66 8.07 3.17 10.56
C SER A 66 7.53 3.61 11.92
N SER A 67 8.39 4.13 12.78
CA SER A 67 7.99 4.56 14.13
C SER A 67 6.95 5.70 14.08
N LEU A 68 7.13 6.68 13.19
CA LEU A 68 6.17 7.74 13.01
C LEU A 68 4.85 7.21 12.47
N ALA A 69 4.88 6.38 11.42
CA ALA A 69 3.69 5.78 10.83
C ALA A 69 2.91 4.95 11.85
N GLU A 70 3.55 4.04 12.56
CA GLU A 70 2.93 3.25 13.62
C GLU A 70 2.29 4.11 14.72
N SER A 71 2.90 5.25 15.06
CA SER A 71 2.35 6.16 16.05
C SER A 71 1.05 6.84 15.62
N TRP A 72 0.78 6.88 14.31
CA TRP A 72 -0.42 7.47 13.72
C TRP A 72 -1.46 6.42 13.31
N ASP A 73 -1.07 5.19 13.04
CA ASP A 73 -1.94 4.13 12.55
C ASP A 73 -3.10 3.83 13.52
N GLY A 74 -4.34 3.90 13.05
CA GLY A 74 -5.57 3.69 13.83
C GLY A 74 -6.56 4.84 13.74
N SER A 75 -7.47 4.94 14.71
CA SER A 75 -8.46 6.02 14.74
C SER A 75 -7.97 7.25 15.52
N LEU A 76 -8.35 8.44 15.03
CA LEU A 76 -8.12 9.72 15.68
C LEU A 76 -9.46 10.34 16.03
N LEU A 77 -9.58 10.84 17.26
CA LEU A 77 -10.73 11.58 17.76
C LEU A 77 -10.40 13.07 17.85
N TRP A 78 -11.21 13.90 17.21
CA TRP A 78 -11.21 15.33 17.38
C TRP A 78 -12.45 15.78 18.16
N ILE A 79 -12.24 16.45 19.30
CA ILE A 79 -13.30 16.91 20.18
C ILE A 79 -13.44 18.43 20.04
N VAL A 80 -14.50 18.84 19.34
CA VAL A 80 -14.81 20.25 19.11
C VAL A 80 -16.29 20.44 18.79
N GLN A 81 -16.84 21.61 19.13
CA GLN A 81 -18.15 21.99 18.63
C GLN A 81 -18.07 22.22 17.12
N SER A 82 -19.06 21.75 16.36
CA SER A 82 -19.08 21.90 14.91
C SER A 82 -18.83 23.34 14.47
N PRO A 83 -17.85 23.61 13.61
CA PRO A 83 -17.65 24.91 13.02
C PRO A 83 -18.69 25.26 11.93
N TYR A 84 -19.36 24.23 11.39
CA TYR A 84 -20.29 24.37 10.27
C TYR A 84 -21.75 24.40 10.68
N ARG A 85 -22.11 23.77 11.81
CA ARG A 85 -23.48 23.58 12.26
C ARG A 85 -23.68 24.20 13.64
N LYS A 86 -24.42 25.31 13.72
CA LYS A 86 -24.78 25.96 14.99
C LYS A 86 -25.62 25.00 15.85
N PHE A 87 -25.35 24.98 17.15
CA PHE A 87 -26.07 24.17 18.15
C PHE A 87 -26.05 22.66 17.94
N HIS A 88 -25.15 22.14 17.10
CA HIS A 88 -25.04 20.72 16.91
C HIS A 88 -24.55 20.00 18.18
N LYS A 89 -25.32 18.99 18.65
CA LYS A 89 -25.05 18.29 19.93
C LYS A 89 -23.78 17.46 19.92
N ARG A 90 -23.41 16.88 18.74
CA ARG A 90 -22.23 16.04 18.59
C ARG A 90 -20.96 16.90 18.58
N LYS A 91 -19.97 16.47 19.39
CA LYS A 91 -18.65 17.12 19.48
C LYS A 91 -17.49 16.19 19.12
N ASN A 92 -17.75 14.90 18.96
CA ASN A 92 -16.73 13.88 18.73
C ASN A 92 -16.69 13.51 17.25
N TRP A 93 -15.55 13.78 16.61
CA TRP A 93 -15.33 13.55 15.17
C TRP A 93 -14.19 12.57 14.99
N PHE A 94 -14.49 11.41 14.44
CA PHE A 94 -13.52 10.35 14.22
C PHE A 94 -13.06 10.37 12.77
N ILE A 95 -11.76 10.16 12.58
CA ILE A 95 -11.12 9.88 11.29
C ILE A 95 -10.25 8.64 11.41
N ALA A 96 -10.00 7.95 10.30
CA ALA A 96 -9.12 6.80 10.26
C ALA A 96 -7.78 7.19 9.62
N ILE A 97 -6.72 6.56 10.10
CA ILE A 97 -5.37 6.68 9.58
C ILE A 97 -4.84 5.27 9.41
N HIS A 98 -4.45 4.92 8.20
CA HIS A 98 -3.91 3.61 7.85
C HIS A 98 -2.49 3.76 7.33
N CYS A 99 -1.62 2.88 7.80
CA CYS A 99 -0.22 2.87 7.43
C CYS A 99 0.10 1.62 6.61
N TYR A 100 0.82 1.81 5.51
CA TYR A 100 1.19 0.76 4.58
C TYR A 100 2.69 0.79 4.31
N ASP A 101 3.24 -0.39 4.06
CA ASP A 101 4.56 -0.48 3.46
C ASP A 101 4.49 -0.10 1.98
N GLU A 102 5.50 0.61 1.49
CA GLU A 102 5.64 0.75 0.03
C GLU A 102 5.91 -0.63 -0.54
N SER A 103 4.94 -1.18 -1.25
CA SER A 103 5.15 -2.46 -1.94
C SER A 103 6.07 -2.24 -3.13
N VAL A 104 7.35 -2.48 -2.91
CA VAL A 104 8.32 -2.53 -3.99
C VAL A 104 8.14 -3.84 -4.73
N LEU A 105 7.31 -3.83 -5.77
CA LEU A 105 7.20 -4.99 -6.64
C LEU A 105 8.54 -5.24 -7.33
N PRO A 106 9.02 -6.50 -7.38
CA PRO A 106 10.23 -6.84 -8.10
C PRO A 106 10.18 -6.32 -9.54
N LYS A 107 11.29 -5.80 -10.02
CA LYS A 107 11.45 -5.42 -11.42
C LYS A 107 11.95 -6.61 -12.22
N TRP A 108 11.54 -6.70 -13.48
CA TRP A 108 12.07 -7.70 -14.37
C TRP A 108 13.57 -7.50 -14.56
N ASN A 109 14.37 -8.53 -14.24
CA ASN A 109 15.79 -8.55 -14.51
C ASN A 109 16.16 -9.95 -15.02
N GLU A 110 16.84 -10.02 -16.14
CA GLU A 110 17.24 -11.31 -16.74
C GLU A 110 18.23 -12.09 -15.88
N LYS A 111 18.97 -11.40 -14.99
CA LYS A 111 19.89 -12.04 -14.03
C LYS A 111 19.17 -12.82 -12.94
N ASP A 112 17.91 -12.51 -12.69
CA ASP A 112 17.10 -13.14 -11.66
C ASP A 112 16.36 -14.38 -12.20
N ILE A 113 16.66 -14.78 -13.44
CA ILE A 113 16.02 -15.90 -14.10
C ILE A 113 16.88 -17.15 -13.97
N VAL A 114 16.29 -18.20 -13.41
CA VAL A 114 16.91 -19.52 -13.32
C VAL A 114 16.24 -20.47 -14.30
N TYR A 115 17.05 -21.21 -15.03
CA TYR A 115 16.62 -22.21 -15.99
C TYR A 115 16.88 -23.61 -15.44
N GLN A 116 15.88 -24.47 -15.54
CA GLN A 116 15.96 -25.90 -15.22
C GLN A 116 15.56 -26.71 -16.43
N THR A 117 16.43 -27.59 -16.87
CA THR A 117 16.13 -28.56 -17.95
C THR A 117 15.49 -29.80 -17.34
N MET A 118 14.57 -30.39 -18.07
CA MET A 118 13.89 -31.61 -17.65
C MET A 118 13.45 -32.42 -18.84
N ARG A 119 13.14 -33.69 -18.59
CA ARG A 119 12.58 -34.57 -19.61
C ARG A 119 11.16 -34.16 -19.94
N SER A 120 10.80 -34.20 -21.21
CA SER A 120 9.42 -33.93 -21.64
C SER A 120 8.52 -35.09 -21.20
N SER A 121 7.37 -34.79 -20.60
CA SER A 121 6.32 -35.77 -20.33
C SER A 121 5.41 -35.88 -21.56
N GLY A 122 5.24 -37.04 -22.13
CA GLY A 122 4.31 -37.26 -23.24
C GLY A 122 4.39 -38.69 -23.77
N PRO A 123 3.41 -39.15 -24.58
CA PRO A 123 3.48 -40.45 -25.27
C PRO A 123 4.59 -40.38 -26.31
N GLY A 124 5.73 -41.01 -26.05
CA GLY A 124 6.88 -40.97 -26.93
C GLY A 124 7.85 -42.14 -26.72
N GLY A 125 8.52 -42.53 -27.80
CA GLY A 125 9.51 -43.63 -27.84
C GLY A 125 10.83 -43.27 -27.13
N GLN A 126 11.89 -44.05 -27.41
CA GLN A 126 13.20 -43.99 -26.73
C GLN A 126 13.84 -42.58 -26.62
N ASN A 127 13.57 -41.67 -27.56
CA ASN A 127 14.14 -40.31 -27.55
C ASN A 127 13.53 -39.42 -26.48
N VAL A 128 12.24 -39.53 -26.16
CA VAL A 128 11.56 -38.70 -25.12
C VAL A 128 12.11 -38.99 -23.73
N ASN A 129 12.53 -40.25 -23.50
CA ASN A 129 13.07 -40.68 -22.22
C ASN A 129 14.57 -40.37 -22.02
N LYS A 130 15.29 -39.99 -23.09
CA LYS A 130 16.74 -39.74 -23.05
C LYS A 130 17.12 -38.27 -23.17
N VAL A 131 16.27 -37.42 -23.76
CA VAL A 131 16.61 -36.02 -24.07
C VAL A 131 15.86 -35.07 -23.13
N GLU A 132 16.58 -34.19 -22.47
CA GLU A 132 16.02 -33.11 -21.61
C GLU A 132 15.73 -31.87 -22.45
N SER A 133 14.68 -31.93 -23.28
CA SER A 133 14.30 -30.79 -24.13
C SER A 133 13.36 -29.81 -23.46
N ALA A 134 12.62 -30.22 -22.44
CA ALA A 134 11.74 -29.29 -21.69
C ALA A 134 12.54 -28.35 -20.80
N VAL A 135 12.10 -27.13 -20.72
CA VAL A 135 12.73 -26.08 -19.93
C VAL A 135 11.71 -25.40 -18.99
N ARG A 136 12.02 -25.41 -17.72
CA ARG A 136 11.34 -24.60 -16.70
C ARG A 136 12.15 -23.32 -16.44
N VAL A 137 11.47 -22.20 -16.40
CA VAL A 137 12.06 -20.89 -16.14
C VAL A 137 11.42 -20.33 -14.88
N ILE A 138 12.24 -19.85 -13.95
CA ILE A 138 11.82 -19.34 -12.65
C ILE A 138 12.39 -17.93 -12.48
N HIS A 139 11.54 -16.96 -12.15
CA HIS A 139 11.96 -15.64 -11.69
C HIS A 139 12.08 -15.65 -10.16
N GLN A 140 13.31 -15.65 -9.65
CA GLN A 140 13.59 -15.86 -8.23
C GLN A 140 12.87 -14.87 -7.29
N PRO A 141 12.89 -13.54 -7.52
CA PRO A 141 12.29 -12.60 -6.57
C PRO A 141 10.77 -12.69 -6.46
N SER A 142 10.06 -13.09 -7.54
CA SER A 142 8.60 -13.24 -7.53
C SER A 142 8.13 -14.67 -7.29
N GLY A 143 9.01 -15.67 -7.41
CA GLY A 143 8.66 -17.09 -7.34
C GLY A 143 7.84 -17.61 -8.53
N LEU A 144 7.58 -16.77 -9.54
CA LEU A 144 6.84 -17.18 -10.72
C LEU A 144 7.63 -18.14 -11.56
N GLN A 145 6.97 -19.17 -12.06
CA GLN A 145 7.59 -20.19 -12.91
C GLN A 145 6.71 -20.56 -14.10
N VAL A 146 7.34 -20.86 -15.20
CA VAL A 146 6.70 -21.32 -16.43
C VAL A 146 7.54 -22.43 -17.06
N MET A 147 6.87 -23.37 -17.72
CA MET A 147 7.52 -24.46 -18.45
C MET A 147 7.16 -24.38 -19.93
N ALA A 148 8.11 -24.71 -20.79
CA ALA A 148 7.89 -24.95 -22.21
C ALA A 148 8.50 -26.29 -22.63
N ASN A 149 7.72 -27.07 -23.40
CA ASN A 149 8.09 -28.37 -23.95
C ASN A 149 7.55 -28.54 -25.38
N ASP A 150 7.26 -27.44 -26.06
CA ASP A 150 6.56 -27.42 -27.35
C ASP A 150 7.46 -27.87 -28.50
N SER A 151 8.77 -27.66 -28.36
CA SER A 151 9.75 -27.98 -29.41
C SER A 151 10.68 -29.10 -28.98
N ARG A 152 11.25 -29.81 -29.99
CA ARG A 152 12.37 -30.72 -29.77
C ARG A 152 13.68 -30.01 -29.44
N SER A 153 13.77 -28.71 -29.71
CA SER A 153 14.93 -27.87 -29.43
C SER A 153 14.82 -27.26 -28.02
N GLN A 154 15.76 -27.63 -27.14
CA GLN A 154 15.90 -27.04 -25.80
C GLN A 154 16.06 -25.51 -25.86
N LEU A 155 16.84 -25.00 -26.85
CA LEU A 155 17.04 -23.55 -27.01
C LEU A 155 15.75 -22.83 -27.36
N GLN A 156 14.89 -23.43 -28.21
CA GLN A 156 13.60 -22.86 -28.57
C GLN A 156 12.63 -22.88 -27.38
N ASN A 157 12.60 -23.98 -26.63
CA ASN A 157 11.81 -24.06 -25.40
C ASN A 157 12.27 -23.04 -24.35
N LYS A 158 13.59 -22.79 -24.22
CA LYS A 158 14.13 -21.74 -23.36
C LYS A 158 13.60 -20.36 -23.74
N LYS A 159 13.63 -19.99 -25.03
CA LYS A 159 13.07 -18.72 -25.52
C LYS A 159 11.57 -18.62 -25.25
N SER A 160 10.80 -19.62 -25.65
CA SER A 160 9.34 -19.65 -25.43
C SER A 160 8.96 -19.56 -23.96
N ALA A 161 9.66 -20.28 -23.07
CA ALA A 161 9.41 -20.24 -21.64
C ALA A 161 9.72 -18.84 -21.05
N THR A 162 10.80 -18.19 -21.51
CA THR A 162 11.15 -16.83 -21.07
C THR A 162 10.11 -15.80 -21.50
N GLU A 163 9.64 -15.87 -22.74
CA GLU A 163 8.57 -14.97 -23.25
C GLU A 163 7.27 -15.17 -22.49
N ARG A 164 6.87 -16.40 -22.24
CA ARG A 164 5.69 -16.74 -21.42
C ARG A 164 5.84 -16.21 -19.99
N LEU A 165 7.02 -16.37 -19.40
CA LEU A 165 7.28 -15.87 -18.05
C LEU A 165 7.18 -14.35 -17.98
N LYS A 166 7.66 -13.59 -19.01
CA LYS A 166 7.48 -12.14 -19.11
C LYS A 166 6.00 -11.75 -19.07
N VAL A 167 5.16 -12.45 -19.82
CA VAL A 167 3.72 -12.17 -19.85
C VAL A 167 3.07 -12.47 -18.49
N VAL A 168 3.41 -13.59 -17.86
CA VAL A 168 2.91 -13.97 -16.54
C VAL A 168 3.35 -12.97 -15.48
N PHE A 169 4.60 -12.51 -15.55
CA PHE A 169 5.15 -11.49 -14.65
C PHE A 169 4.42 -10.14 -14.77
N MET A 170 4.17 -9.67 -15.99
CA MET A 170 3.40 -8.44 -16.21
C MET A 170 1.98 -8.54 -15.63
N LYS A 171 1.29 -9.66 -15.89
CA LYS A 171 -0.05 -9.90 -15.31
C LYS A 171 -0.02 -9.92 -13.78
N TRP A 172 0.97 -10.58 -13.20
CA TRP A 172 1.15 -10.63 -11.75
C TRP A 172 1.40 -9.24 -11.16
N GLN A 173 2.24 -8.39 -11.81
CA GLN A 173 2.46 -7.01 -11.36
C GLN A 173 1.15 -6.21 -11.35
N ILE A 174 0.36 -6.27 -12.44
CA ILE A 174 -0.93 -5.57 -12.54
C ILE A 174 -1.86 -6.03 -11.42
N THR A 175 -2.04 -7.35 -11.26
CA THR A 175 -2.93 -7.90 -10.22
C THR A 175 -2.46 -7.54 -8.81
N SER A 176 -1.15 -7.46 -8.57
CA SER A 176 -0.61 -7.07 -7.26
C SER A 176 -0.87 -5.58 -6.97
N ILE A 177 -0.76 -4.71 -7.97
CA ILE A 177 -1.11 -3.29 -7.86
C ILE A 177 -2.61 -3.14 -7.57
N GLU A 178 -3.47 -3.83 -8.33
CA GLU A 178 -4.93 -3.80 -8.14
C GLU A 178 -5.33 -4.26 -6.74
N LYS A 179 -4.76 -5.34 -6.23
CA LYS A 179 -5.01 -5.82 -4.85
C LYS A 179 -4.61 -4.79 -3.80
N ASN A 180 -3.46 -4.14 -3.96
CA ASN A 180 -3.01 -3.11 -3.04
C ASN A 180 -3.96 -1.90 -3.06
N LEU A 181 -4.36 -1.44 -4.25
CA LEU A 181 -5.33 -0.36 -4.40
C LEU A 181 -6.69 -0.73 -3.80
N GLN A 182 -7.15 -1.95 -4.01
CA GLN A 182 -8.41 -2.45 -3.46
C GLN A 182 -8.39 -2.51 -1.93
N SER A 183 -7.28 -2.98 -1.32
CA SER A 183 -7.14 -3.00 0.13
C SER A 183 -7.10 -1.59 0.72
N MET A 184 -6.39 -0.66 0.08
CA MET A 184 -6.38 0.76 0.48
C MET A 184 -7.78 1.38 0.38
N TRP A 185 -8.54 1.03 -0.67
CA TRP A 185 -9.91 1.52 -0.86
C TRP A 185 -10.91 0.92 0.14
N GLN A 186 -10.78 -0.36 0.48
CA GLN A 186 -11.60 -0.99 1.52
C GLN A 186 -11.35 -0.34 2.88
N ASN A 187 -10.10 -0.20 3.27
CA ASN A 187 -9.71 0.47 4.52
C ASN A 187 -10.16 1.93 4.57
N HIS A 188 -10.25 2.60 3.40
CA HIS A 188 -10.78 3.96 3.30
C HIS A 188 -12.23 4.08 3.82
N ASN A 189 -13.04 3.03 3.69
CA ASN A 189 -14.43 3.01 4.14
C ASN A 189 -14.61 2.45 5.55
N GLU A 190 -13.60 1.79 6.12
CA GLU A 190 -13.62 1.23 7.46
C GLU A 190 -13.13 2.27 8.48
N LEU A 191 -14.08 2.84 9.23
CA LEU A 191 -13.78 3.74 10.34
C LEU A 191 -14.18 3.09 11.66
N GLU A 192 -13.20 2.63 12.42
CA GLU A 192 -13.43 2.15 13.77
C GLU A 192 -13.73 3.32 14.71
N ARG A 193 -14.94 3.33 15.27
CA ARG A 193 -15.41 4.33 16.22
C ARG A 193 -15.26 3.78 17.63
N GLY A 194 -14.22 4.19 18.31
CA GLY A 194 -13.90 3.75 19.67
C GLY A 194 -12.39 3.69 19.84
N ASN A 195 -11.91 3.58 21.04
CA ASN A 195 -10.50 3.45 21.42
C ASN A 195 -9.52 4.24 20.52
N PRO A 196 -9.66 5.59 20.42
CA PRO A 196 -8.84 6.40 19.54
C PRO A 196 -7.37 6.36 19.99
N LYS A 197 -6.46 6.18 19.06
CA LYS A 197 -5.02 6.18 19.34
C LYS A 197 -4.51 7.58 19.69
N ARG A 198 -5.12 8.61 19.06
CA ARG A 198 -4.81 10.01 19.32
C ARG A 198 -6.09 10.80 19.53
N VAL A 199 -6.06 11.72 20.50
CA VAL A 199 -7.15 12.64 20.80
C VAL A 199 -6.65 14.06 20.63
N TYR A 200 -7.42 14.88 19.92
CA TYR A 200 -7.18 16.30 19.72
C TYR A 200 -8.40 17.09 20.16
N THR A 201 -8.18 18.27 20.73
CA THR A 201 -9.25 19.10 21.30
C THR A 201 -9.18 20.53 20.79
N GLY A 202 -10.34 21.17 20.78
CA GLY A 202 -10.48 22.59 20.46
C GLY A 202 -10.31 22.92 18.97
N LYS A 203 -10.54 24.19 18.63
CA LYS A 203 -10.41 24.70 17.25
C LYS A 203 -8.98 24.68 16.73
N ASP A 204 -8.00 24.80 17.63
CA ASP A 204 -6.58 24.81 17.30
C ASP A 204 -5.99 23.41 17.12
N PHE A 205 -6.82 22.35 17.19
CA PHE A 205 -6.40 20.96 17.03
C PHE A 205 -5.22 20.59 17.94
N LYS A 206 -5.36 20.86 19.25
CA LYS A 206 -4.31 20.61 20.24
C LYS A 206 -4.36 19.15 20.68
N LYS A 207 -3.20 18.48 20.61
CA LYS A 207 -3.05 17.09 21.08
C LYS A 207 -3.29 17.01 22.58
N GLU A 208 -4.22 16.17 22.99
CA GLU A 208 -4.46 15.90 24.40
C GLU A 208 -3.30 15.03 24.95
N LYS A 209 -2.65 15.50 26.00
CA LYS A 209 -1.63 14.68 26.69
C LYS A 209 -2.38 13.55 27.39
N LYS A 210 -2.10 12.29 27.05
CA LYS A 210 -2.58 11.17 27.87
C LYS A 210 -2.06 11.40 29.30
N HIS A 211 -2.96 11.74 30.23
CA HIS A 211 -2.65 11.63 31.65
C HIS A 211 -2.45 10.15 31.90
N GLY A 212 -1.22 9.76 32.23
CA GLY A 212 -0.93 8.41 32.67
C GLY A 212 -1.79 8.09 33.90
N ILE A 213 -2.49 6.98 33.82
CA ILE A 213 -3.06 6.29 34.97
C ILE A 213 -1.92 5.48 35.60
#